data_707e685e1ec7ad4cd4b719a9d87cfd7c
#
_entry.id   707e685e1ec7ad4cd4b719a9d87cfd7c
#
_cell.length_a   1.000
_cell.length_b   1.000
_cell.length_c   1.000
_cell.angle_alpha   90.00
_cell.angle_beta   90.00
_cell.angle_gamma   90.00
#
_symmetry.space_group_name_H-M   'P 1'
#
loop_
_entity.id
_entity.type
_entity.pdbx_description
1 polymer ?
#
loop_
_entity_poly.entity_id
_entity_poly.type
_entity_poly.pdbx_seq_one_letter_code
_entity_poly.pdbx_strand_id
1 'polypeptide(L)'
;MNLREFEGLMEELEELREDSEEYPIIVEGPRDVKSLRCLGVDGKFFQISTAPFYEVVERITHDYSDVILFTDADRAGQRLAKKLRSYFSQRGIRIKEKYRLNLLSRLDTHQVENLFKRFYKIEKQFYKF
;
A
#
# COMPACT_ATOMS: atom_id res chain seq x y z
N MET A 1 14.53 -0.28 -16.12
CA MET A 1 14.21 1.03 -15.49
C MET A 1 15.38 1.97 -15.67
N ASN A 2 15.12 3.18 -16.16
CA ASN A 2 16.16 4.20 -16.28
C ASN A 2 16.28 5.02 -14.98
N LEU A 3 17.27 5.90 -14.92
CA LEU A 3 17.52 6.71 -13.72
C LEU A 3 16.33 7.60 -13.37
N ARG A 4 15.72 8.23 -14.37
CA ARG A 4 14.57 9.10 -14.15
C ARG A 4 13.38 8.36 -13.54
N GLU A 5 13.11 7.16 -14.03
CA GLU A 5 12.06 6.30 -13.48
C GLU A 5 12.39 5.87 -12.05
N PHE A 6 13.66 5.57 -11.78
CA PHE A 6 14.10 5.23 -10.44
C PHE A 6 13.95 6.40 -9.47
N GLU A 7 14.30 7.60 -9.88
CA GLU A 7 14.11 8.80 -9.07
C GLU A 7 12.64 9.03 -8.74
N GLY A 8 11.75 8.84 -9.74
CA GLY A 8 10.31 8.92 -9.53
C GLY A 8 9.80 7.88 -8.54
N LEU A 9 10.34 6.66 -8.60
CA LEU A 9 10.02 5.60 -7.65
C LEU A 9 10.43 5.99 -6.24
N MET A 10 11.63 6.55 -6.07
CA MET A 10 12.13 6.97 -4.76
C MET A 10 11.29 8.11 -4.17
N GLU A 11 10.87 9.07 -4.98
CA GLU A 11 9.99 10.15 -4.55
C GLU A 11 8.63 9.61 -4.08
N GLU A 12 8.06 8.66 -4.82
CA GLU A 12 6.79 8.03 -4.48
C GLU A 12 6.88 7.28 -3.15
N LEU A 13 7.99 6.54 -2.95
CA LEU A 13 8.22 5.85 -1.69
C LEU A 13 8.35 6.81 -0.51
N GLU A 14 9.02 7.94 -0.71
CA GLU A 14 9.18 8.95 0.34
C GLU A 14 7.83 9.56 0.71
N GLU A 15 6.98 9.88 -0.26
CA GLU A 15 5.63 10.36 0.01
C GLU A 15 4.81 9.34 0.80
N LEU A 16 4.89 8.07 0.42
CA LEU A 16 4.19 7.01 1.12
C LEU A 16 4.66 6.89 2.57
N ARG A 17 5.97 6.96 2.80
CA ARG A 17 6.55 6.91 4.14
C ARG A 17 6.02 8.05 5.00
N GLU A 18 5.96 9.26 4.47
CA GLU A 18 5.43 10.42 5.17
C GLU A 18 3.93 10.28 5.47
N ASP A 19 3.14 9.90 4.47
CA ASP A 19 1.70 9.71 4.65
C ASP A 19 1.38 8.61 5.66
N SER A 20 2.20 7.57 5.73
CA SER A 20 1.99 6.46 6.66
C SER A 20 2.18 6.84 8.12
N GLU A 21 2.82 7.98 8.39
CA GLU A 21 2.95 8.51 9.76
C GLU A 21 1.61 9.02 10.29
N GLU A 22 0.74 9.49 9.41
CA GLU A 22 -0.55 10.09 9.77
C GLU A 22 -1.74 9.17 9.51
N TYR A 23 -1.72 8.40 8.44
CA TYR A 23 -2.87 7.64 7.96
C TYR A 23 -2.64 6.15 8.04
N PRO A 24 -3.68 5.38 8.42
CA PRO A 24 -3.56 3.93 8.49
C PRO A 24 -3.47 3.34 7.09
N ILE A 25 -2.86 2.17 7.00
CA ILE A 25 -2.72 1.41 5.76
C ILE A 25 -3.52 0.13 5.89
N ILE A 26 -4.40 -0.14 4.93
CA ILE A 26 -5.16 -1.38 4.90
C ILE A 26 -4.53 -2.31 3.87
N VAL A 27 -4.22 -3.53 4.28
CA VAL A 27 -3.60 -4.58 3.47
C VAL A 27 -4.37 -5.88 3.61
N GLU A 28 -4.06 -6.87 2.79
CA GLU A 28 -4.75 -8.16 2.85
C GLU A 28 -4.22 -9.03 3.97
N GLY A 29 -2.91 -9.13 4.16
CA GLY A 29 -2.33 -10.01 5.15
C GLY A 29 -0.93 -9.64 5.64
N PRO A 30 -0.32 -10.50 6.48
CA PRO A 30 0.95 -10.19 7.14
C PRO A 30 2.16 -10.11 6.22
N ARG A 31 2.13 -10.79 5.07
CA ARG A 31 3.24 -10.73 4.10
C ARG A 31 3.31 -9.37 3.43
N ASP A 32 2.15 -8.74 3.25
CA ASP A 32 2.06 -7.39 2.68
C ASP A 32 2.66 -6.38 3.66
N VAL A 33 2.34 -6.51 4.94
CA VAL A 33 2.91 -5.67 6.01
C VAL A 33 4.43 -5.78 5.99
N LYS A 34 4.95 -6.99 5.94
CA LYS A 34 6.40 -7.23 5.94
C LYS A 34 7.08 -6.56 4.74
N SER A 35 6.50 -6.72 3.56
CA SER A 35 7.04 -6.11 2.33
C SER A 35 7.10 -4.59 2.44
N LEU A 36 6.00 -3.97 2.88
CA LEU A 36 5.94 -2.52 3.02
C LEU A 36 6.89 -2.01 4.10
N ARG A 37 7.02 -2.70 5.22
CA ARG A 37 7.99 -2.34 6.26
C ARG A 37 9.42 -2.40 5.76
N CYS A 38 9.75 -3.40 4.96
CA CYS A 38 11.07 -3.50 4.34
C CYS A 38 11.35 -2.33 3.39
N LEU A 39 10.30 -1.72 2.83
CA LEU A 39 10.42 -0.52 2.02
C LEU A 39 10.50 0.76 2.87
N GLY A 40 10.54 0.64 4.18
CA GLY A 40 10.61 1.78 5.09
C GLY A 40 9.26 2.40 5.43
N VAL A 41 8.17 1.74 5.05
CA VAL A 41 6.82 2.19 5.40
C VAL A 41 6.52 1.66 6.80
N ASP A 42 6.56 2.53 7.79
CA ASP A 42 6.40 2.17 9.19
C ASP A 42 5.22 2.96 9.79
N GLY A 43 4.04 2.43 9.56
CA GLY A 43 2.81 3.06 10.03
C GLY A 43 1.91 2.05 10.72
N LYS A 44 0.65 2.42 10.87
CA LYS A 44 -0.35 1.53 11.45
C LYS A 44 -1.02 0.73 10.35
N PHE A 45 -0.83 -0.58 10.39
CA PHE A 45 -1.38 -1.51 9.41
C PHE A 45 -2.63 -2.19 9.95
N PHE A 46 -3.64 -2.31 9.08
CA PHE A 46 -4.85 -3.10 9.32
C PHE A 46 -4.91 -4.23 8.30
N GLN A 47 -5.02 -5.46 8.77
CA GLN A 47 -5.03 -6.65 7.91
C GLN A 47 -6.46 -7.18 7.81
N ILE A 48 -6.98 -7.23 6.59
CA ILE A 48 -8.36 -7.71 6.36
C ILE A 48 -8.51 -9.20 6.65
N SER A 49 -7.45 -9.98 6.45
CA SER A 49 -7.50 -11.45 6.62
C SER A 49 -7.53 -11.91 8.09
N THR A 50 -7.19 -11.04 9.04
CA THR A 50 -7.01 -11.45 10.43
C THR A 50 -8.19 -11.13 11.35
N ALA A 51 -9.21 -10.45 10.84
CA ALA A 51 -10.38 -10.07 11.62
C ALA A 51 -11.58 -9.94 10.67
N PRO A 52 -12.82 -10.00 11.20
CA PRO A 52 -14.00 -9.74 10.36
C PRO A 52 -13.93 -8.38 9.68
N PHE A 53 -14.34 -8.33 8.43
CA PHE A 53 -14.28 -7.13 7.59
C PHE A 53 -14.85 -5.89 8.32
N TYR A 54 -16.03 -6.03 8.90
CA TYR A 54 -16.68 -4.89 9.54
C TYR A 54 -15.95 -4.38 10.78
N GLU A 55 -15.27 -5.25 11.53
CA GLU A 55 -14.48 -4.80 12.67
C GLU A 55 -13.34 -3.90 12.25
N VAL A 56 -12.64 -4.29 11.17
CA VAL A 56 -11.51 -3.52 10.66
C VAL A 56 -11.96 -2.17 10.13
N VAL A 57 -12.96 -2.16 9.24
CA VAL A 57 -13.40 -0.91 8.61
C VAL A 57 -14.10 0.03 9.58
N GLU A 58 -14.85 -0.50 10.55
CA GLU A 58 -15.48 0.33 11.59
C GLU A 58 -14.43 1.02 12.47
N ARG A 59 -13.38 0.30 12.84
CA ARG A 59 -12.28 0.88 13.64
C ARG A 59 -11.62 2.03 12.90
N ILE A 60 -11.32 1.84 11.61
CA ILE A 60 -10.71 2.88 10.78
C ILE A 60 -11.66 4.07 10.68
N THR A 61 -12.93 3.84 10.41
CA THR A 61 -13.94 4.90 10.29
C THR A 61 -14.07 5.72 11.56
N HIS A 62 -13.96 5.06 12.72
CA HIS A 62 -14.08 5.74 14.02
C HIS A 62 -12.87 6.63 14.30
N ASP A 63 -11.66 6.19 13.98
CA ASP A 63 -10.44 6.83 14.43
C ASP A 63 -9.74 7.73 13.39
N TYR A 64 -10.10 7.61 12.11
CA TYR A 64 -9.37 8.28 11.03
C TYR A 64 -10.31 8.94 10.02
N SER A 65 -9.78 9.97 9.35
CA SER A 65 -10.49 10.66 8.24
C SER A 65 -10.03 10.17 6.86
N ASP A 66 -8.85 9.56 6.80
CA ASP A 66 -8.22 9.08 5.55
C ASP A 66 -7.66 7.69 5.77
N VAL A 67 -7.58 6.92 4.69
CA VAL A 67 -7.00 5.57 4.70
C VAL A 67 -6.22 5.32 3.42
N ILE A 68 -5.07 4.67 3.54
CA ILE A 68 -4.25 4.25 2.40
C ILE A 68 -4.62 2.80 2.08
N LEU A 69 -5.09 2.55 0.85
CA LEU A 69 -5.42 1.20 0.40
C LEU A 69 -4.22 0.55 -0.26
N PHE A 70 -3.88 -0.65 0.20
CA PHE A 70 -2.78 -1.42 -0.39
C PHE A 70 -3.19 -2.88 -0.59
N THR A 71 -4.23 -3.09 -1.40
CA THR A 71 -4.64 -4.42 -1.84
C THR A 71 -3.86 -4.82 -3.08
N ASP A 72 -3.81 -6.12 -3.36
CA ASP A 72 -3.18 -6.62 -4.59
C ASP A 72 -3.89 -6.10 -5.85
N ALA A 73 -3.20 -6.15 -6.97
CA ALA A 73 -3.75 -5.76 -8.27
C ALA A 73 -4.34 -6.95 -9.06
N ASP A 74 -4.41 -8.13 -8.45
CA ASP A 74 -5.09 -9.26 -9.06
C ASP A 74 -6.62 -9.11 -8.94
N ARG A 75 -7.37 -10.07 -9.49
CA ARG A 75 -8.83 -9.98 -9.52
C ARG A 75 -9.44 -9.89 -8.13
N ALA A 76 -8.94 -10.66 -7.18
CA ALA A 76 -9.43 -10.64 -5.79
C ALA A 76 -9.11 -9.31 -5.12
N GLY A 77 -7.90 -8.80 -5.31
CA GLY A 77 -7.47 -7.52 -4.76
C GLY A 77 -8.28 -6.34 -5.33
N GLN A 78 -8.61 -6.39 -6.61
CA GLN A 78 -9.44 -5.37 -7.25
C GLN A 78 -10.87 -5.38 -6.69
N ARG A 79 -11.45 -6.56 -6.47
CA ARG A 79 -12.79 -6.68 -5.85
C ARG A 79 -12.77 -6.13 -4.43
N LEU A 80 -11.75 -6.45 -3.67
CA LEU A 80 -11.59 -5.95 -2.30
C LEU A 80 -11.46 -4.44 -2.29
N ALA A 81 -10.64 -3.88 -3.18
CA ALA A 81 -10.49 -2.43 -3.31
C ALA A 81 -11.84 -1.75 -3.61
N LYS A 82 -12.62 -2.32 -4.51
CA LYS A 82 -13.94 -1.80 -4.85
C LYS A 82 -14.89 -1.80 -3.65
N LYS A 83 -14.88 -2.89 -2.88
CA LYS A 83 -15.70 -3.02 -1.67
C LYS A 83 -15.29 -1.98 -0.62
N LEU A 84 -13.98 -1.80 -0.42
CA LEU A 84 -13.46 -0.82 0.52
C LEU A 84 -13.77 0.61 0.11
N ARG A 85 -13.62 0.93 -1.18
CA ARG A 85 -13.97 2.26 -1.70
C ARG A 85 -15.45 2.58 -1.43
N SER A 86 -16.32 1.64 -1.74
CA SER A 86 -17.77 1.83 -1.52
C SER A 86 -18.06 2.06 -0.05
N TYR A 87 -17.50 1.25 0.82
CA TYR A 87 -17.72 1.36 2.27
C TYR A 87 -17.26 2.71 2.81
N PHE A 88 -16.01 3.08 2.53
CA PHE A 88 -15.42 4.29 3.09
C PHE A 88 -16.03 5.57 2.49
N SER A 89 -16.32 5.59 1.18
CA SER A 89 -16.88 6.78 0.56
C SER A 89 -18.28 7.11 1.13
N GLN A 90 -19.07 6.10 1.46
CA GLN A 90 -20.38 6.29 2.09
C GLN A 90 -20.27 6.88 3.49
N ARG A 91 -19.12 6.76 4.12
CA ARG A 91 -18.87 7.24 5.50
C ARG A 91 -17.98 8.49 5.54
N GLY A 92 -17.73 9.08 4.38
CA GLY A 92 -16.95 10.31 4.31
C GLY A 92 -15.44 10.14 4.56
N ILE A 93 -14.92 8.92 4.51
CA ILE A 93 -13.50 8.65 4.65
C ILE A 93 -12.82 8.82 3.29
N ARG A 94 -11.75 9.59 3.24
CA ARG A 94 -10.96 9.76 2.02
C ARG A 94 -10.02 8.59 1.82
N ILE A 95 -9.95 8.12 0.59
CA ILE A 95 -9.21 6.90 0.24
C ILE A 95 -8.02 7.28 -0.64
N LYS A 96 -6.82 6.86 -0.23
CA LYS A 96 -5.60 7.09 -1.00
C LYS A 96 -5.18 5.78 -1.65
N GLU A 97 -5.30 5.70 -2.97
CA GLU A 97 -4.94 4.51 -3.76
C GLU A 97 -3.75 4.73 -4.69
N LYS A 98 -3.28 5.97 -4.82
CA LYS A 98 -2.23 6.28 -5.80
C LYS A 98 -0.95 5.48 -5.58
N TYR A 99 -0.58 5.24 -4.33
CA TYR A 99 0.63 4.47 -4.00
C TYR A 99 0.54 3.04 -4.48
N ARG A 100 -0.61 2.41 -4.22
CA ARG A 100 -0.88 1.05 -4.66
C ARG A 100 -0.76 0.94 -6.18
N LEU A 101 -1.47 1.80 -6.89
CA LEU A 101 -1.50 1.78 -8.35
C LEU A 101 -0.11 2.05 -8.94
N ASN A 102 0.56 3.06 -8.45
CA ASN A 102 1.86 3.47 -8.99
C ASN A 102 2.98 2.49 -8.63
N LEU A 103 3.06 2.04 -7.39
CA LEU A 103 4.15 1.15 -6.98
C LEU A 103 4.03 -0.24 -7.58
N LEU A 104 2.83 -0.80 -7.63
CA LEU A 104 2.64 -2.10 -8.28
C LEU A 104 2.96 -2.03 -9.77
N SER A 105 2.59 -0.93 -10.43
CA SER A 105 2.90 -0.71 -11.84
C SER A 105 4.40 -0.51 -12.06
N ARG A 106 5.04 0.39 -11.31
CA ARG A 106 6.47 0.69 -11.46
C ARG A 106 7.36 -0.51 -11.17
N LEU A 107 6.97 -1.33 -10.20
CA LEU A 107 7.75 -2.51 -9.79
C LEU A 107 7.31 -3.79 -10.50
N ASP A 108 6.38 -3.67 -11.45
CA ASP A 108 5.92 -4.75 -12.32
C ASP A 108 5.53 -6.02 -11.54
N THR A 109 4.65 -5.84 -10.57
CA THR A 109 4.05 -6.95 -9.83
C THR A 109 2.59 -6.64 -9.54
N HIS A 110 1.79 -7.70 -9.41
CA HIS A 110 0.38 -7.57 -9.02
C HIS A 110 0.17 -7.79 -7.53
N GLN A 111 1.22 -8.13 -6.79
CA GLN A 111 1.12 -8.53 -5.40
C GLN A 111 2.00 -7.69 -4.50
N VAL A 112 1.37 -7.12 -3.47
CA VAL A 112 2.03 -6.23 -2.51
C VAL A 112 3.18 -6.94 -1.79
N GLU A 113 3.02 -8.23 -1.49
CA GLU A 113 4.07 -9.01 -0.82
C GLU A 113 5.39 -9.08 -1.61
N ASN A 114 5.34 -8.83 -2.91
CA ASN A 114 6.53 -8.88 -3.79
C ASN A 114 7.17 -7.51 -4.03
N LEU A 115 6.61 -6.42 -3.50
CA LEU A 115 7.11 -5.07 -3.77
C LEU A 115 8.56 -4.90 -3.32
N PHE A 116 8.91 -5.30 -2.11
CA PHE A 116 10.28 -5.14 -1.62
C PHE A 116 11.28 -5.98 -2.42
N LYS A 117 10.92 -7.20 -2.74
CA LYS A 117 11.78 -8.09 -3.53
C LYS A 117 12.10 -7.48 -4.89
N ARG A 118 11.09 -6.92 -5.57
CA ARG A 118 11.26 -6.25 -6.86
C ARG A 118 12.10 -4.98 -6.71
N PHE A 119 11.80 -4.18 -5.70
CA PHE A 119 12.54 -2.95 -5.42
C PHE A 119 14.01 -3.23 -5.15
N TYR A 120 14.31 -4.22 -4.35
CA TYR A 120 15.69 -4.58 -3.99
C TYR A 120 16.52 -4.93 -5.22
N LYS A 121 15.96 -5.68 -6.16
CA LYS A 121 16.64 -6.01 -7.42
C LYS A 121 16.93 -4.77 -8.25
N ILE A 122 16.00 -3.84 -8.30
CA ILE A 122 16.16 -2.60 -9.06
C ILE A 122 17.17 -1.68 -8.39
N GLU A 123 17.07 -1.53 -7.09
CA GLU A 123 17.99 -0.68 -6.31
C GLU A 123 19.44 -1.07 -6.53
N LYS A 124 19.73 -2.35 -6.59
CA LYS A 124 21.08 -2.85 -6.86
C LYS A 124 21.66 -2.39 -8.20
N GLN A 125 20.83 -2.09 -9.18
CA GLN A 125 21.28 -1.60 -10.48
C GLN A 125 21.78 -0.16 -10.41
N PHE A 126 21.28 0.63 -9.46
CA PHE A 126 21.61 2.05 -9.32
C PHE A 126 22.63 2.32 -8.20
N TYR A 127 22.71 1.44 -7.21
CA TYR A 127 23.67 1.55 -6.11
C TYR A 127 24.62 0.36 -6.16
N LYS A 128 25.62 0.45 -7.02
CA LYS A 128 26.67 -0.57 -7.12
C LYS A 128 27.83 -0.18 -6.20
N PHE A 129 27.98 -0.97 -5.17
CA PHE A 129 29.08 -0.81 -4.22
C PHE A 129 30.12 -1.89 -4.42
#